data_bdec345cc7fc73e30f02f842d75dbdec
#
_entry.id   bdec345cc7fc73e30f02f842d75dbdec
#
_cell.length_a   1.000
_cell.length_b   1.000
_cell.length_c   1.000
_cell.angle_alpha   90.00
_cell.angle_beta   90.00
_cell.angle_gamma   90.00
#
_symmetry.space_group_name_H-M   'P 1'
#
loop_
_entity.id
_entity.type
_entity.pdbx_description
1 polymer ?
#
loop_
_entity_poly.entity_id
_entity_poly.type
_entity_poly.pdbx_seq_one_letter_code
_entity_poly.pdbx_strand_id
1 'polypeptide(L)'
;MPASEMNARWWKQVRDLQGVEPPSPRDERFCDAPTKTHINDNPAYYYSYGWATVFKFQVHDHIARKILHQDPRATNYAGHREVGGFLKQMLSKGATEDWRKVLKDATGEELSTRAMMDYFKPLMACLDSALGSATDWRWRS
;
A
#
# COMPACT_ATOMS: atom_id res chain seq x y z
N MET A 1 1.50 27.66 -0.03
CA MET A 1 1.68 27.42 1.43
C MET A 1 2.94 28.17 1.84
N PRO A 2 2.90 29.01 2.86
CA PRO A 2 4.09 29.72 3.32
C PRO A 2 5.10 28.73 3.95
N ALA A 3 6.39 28.96 3.71
CA ALA A 3 7.46 28.13 4.28
C ALA A 3 7.44 28.13 5.83
N SER A 4 6.96 29.24 6.42
CA SER A 4 6.82 29.40 7.86
C SER A 4 5.79 28.49 8.55
N GLU A 5 5.07 27.67 7.80
CA GLU A 5 4.06 26.74 8.35
C GLU A 5 4.33 25.29 7.90
N MET A 6 5.40 25.05 7.18
CA MET A 6 5.64 23.74 6.54
C MET A 6 5.85 22.65 7.58
N ASN A 7 6.70 22.88 8.55
CA ASN A 7 7.05 21.88 9.56
C ASN A 7 5.89 21.63 10.55
N ALA A 8 5.19 22.68 10.95
CA ALA A 8 4.01 22.54 11.79
C ALA A 8 2.90 21.71 11.11
N ARG A 9 2.65 21.93 9.82
CA ARG A 9 1.68 21.14 9.05
C ARG A 9 2.13 19.70 8.84
N TRP A 10 3.42 19.49 8.58
CA TRP A 10 3.97 18.14 8.49
C TRP A 10 3.69 17.34 9.76
N TRP A 11 4.05 17.86 10.91
CA TRP A 11 3.85 17.18 12.18
C TRP A 11 2.39 17.04 12.57
N LYS A 12 1.54 18.02 12.18
CA LYS A 12 0.10 17.85 12.33
C LYS A 12 -0.40 16.63 11.55
N GLN A 13 -0.04 16.49 10.28
CA GLN A 13 -0.45 15.34 9.47
C GLN A 13 0.10 14.02 10.01
N VAL A 14 1.36 13.99 10.45
CA VAL A 14 1.97 12.81 11.05
C VAL A 14 1.23 12.37 12.30
N ARG A 15 0.87 13.31 13.18
CA ARG A 15 0.02 13.02 14.36
C ARG A 15 -1.36 12.50 13.97
N ASP A 16 -2.04 13.25 13.12
CA ASP A 16 -3.43 12.97 12.77
C ASP A 16 -3.60 11.63 12.05
N LEU A 17 -2.64 11.26 11.20
CA LEU A 17 -2.74 10.08 10.32
C LEU A 17 -1.96 8.86 10.80
N GLN A 18 -0.92 9.05 11.61
CA GLN A 18 -0.01 7.98 12.03
C GLN A 18 0.06 7.82 13.56
N GLY A 19 -0.48 8.78 14.33
CA GLY A 19 -0.38 8.76 15.79
C GLY A 19 1.05 8.94 16.31
N VAL A 20 1.95 9.51 15.52
CA VAL A 20 3.38 9.65 15.86
C VAL A 20 3.67 11.10 16.27
N GLU A 21 4.37 11.25 17.39
CA GLU A 21 4.87 12.53 17.89
C GLU A 21 6.38 12.66 17.69
N PRO A 22 6.90 13.87 17.46
CA PRO A 22 8.34 14.06 17.43
C PRO A 22 8.94 13.88 18.83
N PRO A 23 10.19 13.41 18.95
CA PRO A 23 10.83 13.16 20.25
C PRO A 23 11.07 14.44 21.07
N SER A 24 11.03 15.59 20.45
CA SER A 24 11.17 16.91 21.04
C SER A 24 10.41 17.93 20.20
N PRO A 25 10.07 19.13 20.74
CA PRO A 25 9.42 20.18 19.97
C PRO A 25 10.19 20.53 18.68
N ARG A 26 9.49 20.52 17.56
CA ARG A 26 10.05 20.76 16.21
C ARG A 26 9.37 22.00 15.63
N ASP A 27 10.07 23.11 15.58
CA ASP A 27 9.60 24.35 14.94
C ASP A 27 10.06 24.45 13.47
N GLU A 28 9.83 25.61 12.85
CA GLU A 28 10.15 25.83 11.44
C GLU A 28 11.66 25.93 11.14
N ARG A 29 12.53 25.94 12.15
CA ARG A 29 14.01 25.80 11.95
C ARG A 29 14.37 24.40 11.52
N PHE A 30 13.51 23.42 11.75
CA PHE A 30 13.64 22.04 11.31
C PHE A 30 12.86 21.88 9.99
N CYS A 31 13.47 21.30 9.00
CA CYS A 31 12.85 21.07 7.71
C CYS A 31 12.57 19.56 7.55
N ASP A 32 11.67 19.03 8.41
CA ASP A 32 11.52 17.59 8.55
C ASP A 32 10.92 16.92 7.31
N ALA A 33 9.91 17.51 6.69
CA ALA A 33 9.32 16.96 5.47
C ALA A 33 10.34 16.78 4.33
N PRO A 34 11.15 17.79 3.98
CA PRO A 34 12.18 17.68 2.93
C PRO A 34 13.35 16.76 3.26
N THR A 35 13.51 16.30 4.51
CA THR A 35 14.53 15.29 4.82
C THR A 35 14.17 13.92 4.26
N LYS A 36 12.91 13.71 3.89
CA LYS A 36 12.47 12.48 3.25
C LYS A 36 12.85 12.48 1.77
N THR A 37 13.75 11.59 1.36
CA THR A 37 14.20 11.39 -0.02
C THR A 37 13.06 11.35 -1.03
N HIS A 38 11.99 10.64 -0.71
CA HIS A 38 10.81 10.51 -1.59
C HIS A 38 9.99 11.78 -1.75
N ILE A 39 10.25 12.82 -0.96
CA ILE A 39 9.64 14.13 -1.11
C ILE A 39 10.62 15.06 -1.83
N ASN A 40 11.90 15.01 -1.47
CA ASN A 40 12.93 15.90 -1.98
C ASN A 40 13.42 15.48 -3.38
N ASP A 41 13.83 14.22 -3.54
CA ASP A 41 14.43 13.73 -4.78
C ASP A 41 13.38 13.30 -5.82
N ASN A 42 12.21 12.87 -5.38
CA ASN A 42 11.11 12.40 -6.22
C ASN A 42 9.78 13.06 -5.78
N PRO A 43 9.59 14.35 -6.06
CA PRO A 43 8.40 15.09 -5.64
C PRO A 43 7.13 14.46 -6.22
N ALA A 44 6.07 14.42 -5.41
CA ALA A 44 4.77 13.85 -5.75
C ALA A 44 4.80 12.36 -6.17
N TYR A 45 5.81 11.61 -5.78
CA TYR A 45 5.96 10.18 -6.14
C TYR A 45 5.58 9.23 -5.01
N TYR A 46 5.61 9.67 -3.76
CA TYR A 46 5.48 8.79 -2.58
C TYR A 46 4.17 7.99 -2.53
N TYR A 47 3.07 8.53 -3.07
CA TYR A 47 1.79 7.83 -3.17
C TYR A 47 1.86 6.53 -4.00
N SER A 48 2.85 6.40 -4.88
CA SER A 48 3.06 5.22 -5.72
C SER A 48 3.23 3.93 -4.90
N TYR A 49 3.76 4.02 -3.68
CA TYR A 49 3.87 2.87 -2.77
C TYR A 49 2.51 2.34 -2.32
N GLY A 50 1.53 3.23 -2.15
CA GLY A 50 0.15 2.84 -1.88
C GLY A 50 -0.44 2.04 -3.04
N TRP A 51 -0.32 2.56 -4.26
CA TRP A 51 -0.78 1.88 -5.47
C TRP A 51 -0.05 0.56 -5.71
N ALA A 52 1.27 0.52 -5.52
CA ALA A 52 2.06 -0.70 -5.63
C ALA A 52 1.61 -1.77 -4.61
N THR A 53 1.19 -1.34 -3.42
CA THR A 53 0.64 -2.26 -2.42
C THR A 53 -0.68 -2.87 -2.87
N VAL A 54 -1.61 -2.07 -3.38
CA VAL A 54 -2.89 -2.56 -3.94
C VAL A 54 -2.63 -3.50 -5.13
N PHE A 55 -1.77 -3.08 -6.06
CA PHE A 55 -1.36 -3.87 -7.21
C PHE A 55 -0.78 -5.24 -6.80
N LYS A 56 0.12 -5.26 -5.84
CA LYS A 56 0.73 -6.48 -5.29
C LYS A 56 -0.32 -7.48 -4.80
N PHE A 57 -1.31 -7.01 -4.03
CA PHE A 57 -2.37 -7.89 -3.54
C PHE A 57 -3.26 -8.44 -4.66
N GLN A 58 -3.53 -7.65 -5.69
CA GLN A 58 -4.34 -8.10 -6.83
C GLN A 58 -3.62 -9.14 -7.67
N VAL A 59 -2.33 -8.95 -7.95
CA VAL A 59 -1.48 -9.95 -8.62
C VAL A 59 -1.36 -11.22 -7.78
N HIS A 60 -1.17 -11.09 -6.48
CA HIS A 60 -1.12 -12.22 -5.55
C HIS A 60 -2.42 -13.02 -5.52
N ASP A 61 -3.55 -12.35 -5.43
CA ASP A 61 -4.89 -12.97 -5.45
C ASP A 61 -5.12 -13.76 -6.76
N HIS A 62 -4.74 -13.16 -7.90
CA HIS A 62 -4.81 -13.81 -9.20
C HIS A 62 -3.94 -15.09 -9.25
N ILE A 63 -2.68 -14.99 -8.84
CA ILE A 63 -1.76 -16.15 -8.80
C ILE A 63 -2.35 -17.25 -7.92
N ALA A 64 -2.73 -16.90 -6.70
CA ALA A 64 -3.23 -17.89 -5.74
C ALA A 64 -4.51 -18.56 -6.23
N ARG A 65 -5.51 -17.78 -6.65
CA ARG A 65 -6.82 -18.32 -6.99
C ARG A 65 -6.94 -18.88 -8.40
N LYS A 66 -6.28 -18.25 -9.38
CA LYS A 66 -6.45 -18.59 -10.81
C LYS A 66 -5.37 -19.52 -11.34
N ILE A 67 -4.15 -19.42 -10.84
CA ILE A 67 -3.03 -20.24 -11.29
C ILE A 67 -2.85 -21.46 -10.37
N LEU A 68 -2.77 -21.21 -9.05
CA LEU A 68 -2.46 -22.27 -8.07
C LEU A 68 -3.70 -22.91 -7.43
N HIS A 69 -4.88 -22.33 -7.59
CA HIS A 69 -6.14 -22.78 -6.96
C HIS A 69 -6.03 -22.93 -5.43
N GLN A 70 -5.34 -21.98 -4.80
CA GLN A 70 -5.08 -21.96 -3.36
C GLN A 70 -5.68 -20.72 -2.69
N ASP A 71 -5.78 -20.74 -1.36
CA ASP A 71 -6.09 -19.54 -0.58
C ASP A 71 -4.90 -18.57 -0.63
N PRO A 72 -5.11 -17.29 -1.00
CA PRO A 72 -4.03 -16.30 -1.02
C PRO A 72 -3.25 -16.17 0.28
N ARG A 73 -3.89 -16.47 1.42
CA ARG A 73 -3.26 -16.38 2.75
C ARG A 73 -2.35 -17.56 3.08
N ALA A 74 -2.45 -18.66 2.34
CA ALA A 74 -1.67 -19.88 2.52
C ALA A 74 -0.85 -20.25 1.28
N THR A 75 -0.69 -19.31 0.33
CA THR A 75 -0.02 -19.58 -0.96
C THR A 75 1.48 -19.40 -0.85
N ASN A 76 2.21 -20.34 -1.46
CA ASN A 76 3.65 -20.30 -1.64
C ASN A 76 3.99 -20.50 -3.11
N TYR A 77 4.94 -19.74 -3.65
CA TYR A 77 5.33 -19.78 -5.07
C TYR A 77 6.51 -20.70 -5.36
N ALA A 78 7.18 -21.22 -4.33
CA ALA A 78 8.38 -22.03 -4.51
C ALA A 78 8.08 -23.29 -5.34
N GLY A 79 8.86 -23.51 -6.39
CA GLY A 79 8.72 -24.66 -7.28
C GLY A 79 7.64 -24.55 -8.37
N HIS A 80 6.81 -23.51 -8.36
CA HIS A 80 5.73 -23.31 -9.32
C HIS A 80 6.21 -22.57 -10.57
N ARG A 81 6.57 -23.31 -11.61
CA ARG A 81 7.08 -22.75 -12.89
C ARG A 81 6.05 -21.89 -13.62
N GLU A 82 4.78 -22.24 -13.51
CA GLU A 82 3.65 -21.50 -14.09
C GLU A 82 3.54 -20.10 -13.51
N VAL A 83 3.77 -19.92 -12.23
CA VAL A 83 3.83 -18.60 -11.60
C VAL A 83 5.02 -17.79 -12.11
N GLY A 84 6.18 -18.43 -12.24
CA GLY A 84 7.36 -17.81 -12.83
C GLY A 84 7.12 -17.35 -14.27
N GLY A 85 6.46 -18.18 -15.08
CA GLY A 85 6.04 -17.85 -16.45
C GLY A 85 5.11 -16.65 -16.51
N PHE A 86 4.07 -16.62 -15.67
CA PHE A 86 3.11 -15.51 -15.56
C PHE A 86 3.81 -14.20 -15.19
N LEU A 87 4.62 -14.22 -14.13
CA LEU A 87 5.35 -13.02 -13.68
C LEU A 87 6.34 -12.54 -14.75
N LYS A 88 7.06 -13.43 -15.40
CA LYS A 88 7.99 -13.08 -16.49
C LYS A 88 7.25 -12.41 -17.65
N GLN A 89 6.11 -12.96 -18.07
CA GLN A 89 5.30 -12.39 -19.14
C GLN A 89 4.80 -10.98 -18.79
N MET A 90 4.27 -10.79 -17.58
CA MET A 90 3.80 -9.49 -17.11
C MET A 90 4.95 -8.48 -17.01
N LEU A 91 6.04 -8.85 -16.34
CA LEU A 91 7.16 -7.94 -16.07
C LEU A 91 8.03 -7.65 -17.29
N SER A 92 8.04 -8.52 -18.31
CA SER A 92 8.78 -8.29 -19.56
C SER A 92 8.30 -7.06 -20.34
N LYS A 93 7.12 -6.56 -20.05
CA LYS A 93 6.60 -5.31 -20.61
C LYS A 93 7.40 -4.08 -20.13
N GLY A 94 7.98 -4.16 -18.93
CA GLY A 94 8.73 -3.06 -18.33
C GLY A 94 7.91 -1.77 -18.28
N ALA A 95 8.53 -0.67 -18.73
CA ALA A 95 7.88 0.64 -18.82
C ALA A 95 7.40 0.98 -20.25
N THR A 96 7.31 -0.01 -21.15
CA THR A 96 6.90 0.22 -22.54
C THR A 96 5.40 0.33 -22.73
N GLU A 97 4.62 -0.11 -21.75
CA GLU A 97 3.16 -0.02 -21.71
C GLU A 97 2.69 0.63 -20.41
N ASP A 98 1.48 1.20 -20.44
CA ASP A 98 0.84 1.70 -19.21
C ASP A 98 0.63 0.54 -18.23
N TRP A 99 1.07 0.71 -17.01
CA TRP A 99 1.00 -0.33 -15.97
C TRP A 99 -0.44 -0.78 -15.65
N ARG A 100 -1.45 0.08 -15.86
CA ARG A 100 -2.87 -0.27 -15.68
C ARG A 100 -3.30 -1.27 -16.74
N LYS A 101 -2.85 -1.03 -17.99
CA LYS A 101 -3.07 -1.96 -19.09
C LYS A 101 -2.37 -3.29 -18.84
N VAL A 102 -1.11 -3.25 -18.39
CA VAL A 102 -0.34 -4.46 -18.04
C VAL A 102 -1.07 -5.28 -16.97
N LEU A 103 -1.58 -4.64 -15.91
CA LEU A 103 -2.35 -5.30 -14.86
C LEU A 103 -3.62 -5.95 -15.42
N LYS A 104 -4.41 -5.19 -16.18
CA LYS A 104 -5.66 -5.67 -16.76
C LYS A 104 -5.44 -6.83 -17.72
N ASP A 105 -4.44 -6.75 -18.59
CA ASP A 105 -4.10 -7.81 -19.53
C ASP A 105 -3.63 -9.09 -18.80
N ALA A 106 -2.92 -8.93 -17.68
CA ALA A 106 -2.41 -10.06 -16.90
C ALA A 106 -3.47 -10.70 -16.00
N THR A 107 -4.34 -9.92 -15.37
CA THR A 107 -5.27 -10.42 -14.36
C THR A 107 -6.73 -10.47 -14.83
N GLY A 108 -7.06 -9.77 -15.90
CA GLY A 108 -8.44 -9.57 -16.39
C GLY A 108 -9.22 -8.49 -15.65
N GLU A 109 -8.62 -7.81 -14.67
CA GLU A 109 -9.29 -6.85 -13.80
C GLU A 109 -8.61 -5.48 -13.82
N GLU A 110 -9.40 -4.42 -13.71
CA GLU A 110 -8.89 -3.07 -13.41
C GLU A 110 -8.32 -3.04 -11.99
N LEU A 111 -7.45 -2.05 -11.69
CA LEU A 111 -6.91 -1.87 -10.34
C LEU A 111 -8.05 -1.64 -9.32
N SER A 112 -8.07 -2.45 -8.29
CA SER A 112 -9.07 -2.36 -7.22
C SER A 112 -8.49 -2.80 -5.88
N THR A 113 -9.03 -2.27 -4.79
CA THR A 113 -8.66 -2.66 -3.42
C THR A 113 -9.28 -3.99 -2.99
N ARG A 114 -10.15 -4.59 -3.79
CA ARG A 114 -10.91 -5.82 -3.45
C ARG A 114 -9.99 -6.92 -2.89
N ALA A 115 -8.96 -7.28 -3.62
CA ALA A 115 -8.05 -8.37 -3.22
C ALA A 115 -7.36 -8.11 -1.88
N MET A 116 -6.92 -6.87 -1.65
CA MET A 116 -6.32 -6.47 -0.38
C MET A 116 -7.34 -6.52 0.76
N MET A 117 -8.55 -6.01 0.56
CA MET A 117 -9.61 -6.06 1.57
C MET A 117 -10.01 -7.49 1.90
N ASP A 118 -10.17 -8.36 0.89
CA ASP A 118 -10.48 -9.77 1.07
C ASP A 118 -9.37 -10.50 1.85
N TYR A 119 -8.11 -10.16 1.57
CA TYR A 119 -6.97 -10.75 2.28
C TYR A 119 -7.01 -10.47 3.78
N PHE A 120 -7.31 -9.24 4.19
CA PHE A 120 -7.33 -8.81 5.59
C PHE A 120 -8.68 -9.00 6.30
N LYS A 121 -9.74 -9.36 5.58
CA LYS A 121 -11.07 -9.54 6.18
C LYS A 121 -11.11 -10.46 7.41
N PRO A 122 -10.44 -11.62 7.45
CA PRO A 122 -10.41 -12.45 8.65
C PRO A 122 -9.68 -11.82 9.82
N LEU A 123 -8.67 -10.98 9.57
CA LEU A 123 -7.98 -10.23 10.62
C LEU A 123 -8.94 -9.23 11.30
N MET A 124 -9.77 -8.54 10.53
CA MET A 124 -10.78 -7.64 11.09
C MET A 124 -11.73 -8.39 12.03
N ALA A 125 -12.26 -9.54 11.61
CA ALA A 125 -13.13 -10.36 12.46
C ALA A 125 -12.41 -10.83 13.74
N CYS A 126 -11.13 -11.17 13.65
CA CYS A 126 -10.32 -11.54 14.80
C CYS A 126 -10.13 -10.37 15.78
N LEU A 127 -9.84 -9.18 15.25
CA LEU A 127 -9.68 -7.97 16.05
C LEU A 127 -10.99 -7.56 16.74
N ASP A 128 -12.10 -7.61 16.02
CA ASP A 128 -13.43 -7.31 16.56
C ASP A 128 -13.77 -8.28 17.73
N SER A 129 -13.43 -9.56 17.58
CA SER A 129 -13.61 -10.55 18.62
C SER A 129 -12.70 -10.35 19.83
N ALA A 130 -11.43 -9.97 19.60
CA ALA A 130 -10.43 -9.82 20.67
C ALA A 130 -10.59 -8.50 21.46
N LEU A 131 -11.01 -7.43 20.79
CA LEU A 131 -11.12 -6.09 21.38
C LEU A 131 -12.52 -5.81 21.94
N GLY A 132 -13.48 -6.72 21.76
CA GLY A 132 -14.89 -6.47 21.99
C GLY A 132 -15.41 -5.43 20.97
N SER A 133 -16.66 -5.05 21.08
CA SER A 133 -17.22 -3.96 20.28
C SER A 133 -16.71 -2.59 20.77
N ALA A 134 -15.40 -2.41 20.83
CA ALA A 134 -14.76 -1.11 21.04
C ALA A 134 -15.04 -0.25 19.79
N THR A 135 -16.28 0.21 19.70
CA THR A 135 -16.78 1.14 18.67
C THR A 135 -16.12 2.51 18.75
N ASP A 136 -14.99 2.66 19.44
CA ASP A 136 -14.46 3.97 19.85
C ASP A 136 -13.16 4.39 19.17
N TRP A 137 -12.71 3.67 18.15
CA TRP A 137 -11.67 4.25 17.30
C TRP A 137 -12.24 4.80 15.99
N ARG A 138 -13.19 5.71 16.18
CA ARG A 138 -13.47 6.73 15.19
C ARG A 138 -12.20 7.55 15.05
N TRP A 139 -11.64 7.57 13.85
CA TRP A 139 -10.69 8.60 13.48
C TRP A 139 -11.31 9.93 13.89
N ARG A 140 -10.79 10.55 14.94
CA ARG A 140 -11.26 11.87 15.36
C ARG A 140 -10.87 12.82 14.24
N SER A 141 -11.89 13.22 13.48
CA SER A 141 -11.83 14.26 12.44
C SER A 141 -11.38 15.58 12.99
#